data_3c1e662f8b966b30de1ee867618226e0
#
_entry.id   3c1e662f8b966b30de1ee867618226e0
#
_cell.length_a   1.000
_cell.length_b   1.000
_cell.length_c   1.000
_cell.angle_alpha   90.00
_cell.angle_beta   90.00
_cell.angle_gamma   90.00
#
_symmetry.space_group_name_H-M   'P 1'
#
loop_
_entity.id
_entity.type
_entity.pdbx_description
1 polymer ?
#
loop_
_entity_poly.entity_id
_entity_poly.type
_entity_poly.pdbx_seq_one_letter_code
_entity_poly.pdbx_strand_id
1 'polypeptide(L)' 'MLDRLQNIFNELTGREDIVITPKTKLSNKEYNFSSFALIQLICAIEDEFDIEIPNSEIKKFKTLKNVLDYIEKNT' A
#
# COMPACT_ATOMS: atom_id res chain seq x y z
N MET A 1 4.83 -10.93 -4.45
CA MET A 1 4.20 -9.99 -3.51
C MET A 1 3.96 -8.60 -4.12
N LEU A 2 4.97 -8.02 -4.75
CA LEU A 2 4.80 -6.71 -5.39
C LEU A 2 3.71 -6.70 -6.46
N ASP A 3 3.56 -7.80 -7.18
CA ASP A 3 2.52 -7.94 -8.21
C ASP A 3 1.12 -7.78 -7.63
N ARG A 4 0.89 -8.34 -6.44
CA ARG A 4 -0.41 -8.26 -5.77
C ARG A 4 -0.69 -6.82 -5.32
N LEU A 5 0.34 -6.13 -4.84
CA LEU A 5 0.20 -4.72 -4.49
C LEU A 5 -0.04 -3.86 -5.72
N GLN A 6 0.60 -4.18 -6.84
CA GLN A 6 0.35 -3.46 -8.09
C GLN A 6 -1.11 -3.58 -8.51
N ASN A 7 -1.70 -4.77 -8.40
CA ASN A 7 -3.11 -4.97 -8.72
C ASN A 7 -4.02 -4.17 -7.80
N ILE A 8 -3.72 -4.16 -6.51
CA ILE A 8 -4.49 -3.36 -5.54
C ILE A 8 -4.41 -1.88 -5.91
N PHE A 9 -3.21 -1.41 -6.24
CA PHE A 9 -2.98 -0.02 -6.62
C PHE A 9 -3.78 0.36 -7.86
N ASN A 10 -3.78 -0.52 -8.87
CA ASN A 10 -4.53 -0.29 -10.10
C ASN A 10 -6.03 -0.17 -9.83
N GLU A 11 -6.56 -1.03 -8.98
CA GLU A 11 -7.97 -0.99 -8.63
C GLU A 11 -8.34 0.26 -7.86
N LEU A 12 -7.50 0.68 -6.92
CA LEU A 12 -7.79 1.85 -6.08
C LEU A 12 -7.69 3.16 -6.86
N THR A 13 -6.73 3.26 -7.76
CA THR A 13 -6.53 4.50 -8.53
C THR A 13 -7.32 4.54 -9.82
N GLY A 14 -7.80 3.38 -10.30
CA GLY A 14 -8.42 3.28 -11.61
C GLY A 14 -7.43 3.49 -12.74
N ARG A 15 -6.14 3.42 -12.45
CA ARG A 15 -5.07 3.65 -13.44
C ARG A 15 -4.19 2.41 -13.57
N GLU A 16 -3.72 2.17 -14.79
CA GLU A 16 -2.81 1.06 -15.08
C GLU A 16 -1.43 1.53 -15.50
N ASP A 17 -1.25 2.85 -15.64
CA ASP A 17 0.01 3.44 -16.07
C ASP A 17 0.99 3.69 -14.93
N ILE A 18 0.56 3.53 -13.67
CA ILE A 18 1.43 3.73 -12.52
C ILE A 18 2.10 2.41 -12.18
N VAL A 19 3.43 2.39 -12.29
CA VAL A 19 4.23 1.22 -11.92
C VAL A 19 4.82 1.49 -10.54
N ILE A 20 4.42 0.68 -9.55
CA ILE A 20 4.94 0.83 -8.20
C ILE A 20 6.25 0.07 -8.03
N THR A 21 7.09 0.59 -7.15
CA THR A 21 8.35 -0.05 -6.75
C THR A 21 8.46 0.03 -5.24
N PRO A 22 9.38 -0.71 -4.61
CA PRO A 22 9.59 -0.57 -3.16
C PRO A 22 9.93 0.85 -2.72
N LYS A 23 10.47 1.66 -3.63
CA LYS A 23 10.83 3.05 -3.35
C LYS A 23 9.67 4.04 -3.51
N THR A 24 8.54 3.59 -4.03
CA THR A 24 7.37 4.45 -4.23
C THR A 24 6.92 5.05 -2.90
N LYS A 25 6.81 6.37 -2.85
CA LYS A 25 6.39 7.08 -1.64
C LYS A 25 4.87 7.07 -1.52
N LEU A 26 4.37 6.72 -0.35
CA LEU A 26 2.93 6.70 -0.10
C LEU A 26 2.32 8.09 -0.04
N SER A 27 3.13 9.11 0.18
CA SER A 27 2.69 10.51 0.20
C SER A 27 2.83 11.20 -1.14
N ASN A 28 3.07 10.45 -2.21
CA ASN A 28 3.30 11.01 -3.54
C ASN A 28 2.02 11.68 -4.05
N LYS A 29 2.12 12.99 -4.34
CA LYS A 29 1.00 13.77 -4.81
C LYS A 29 0.54 13.36 -6.21
N GLU A 30 1.42 12.73 -6.99
CA GLU A 30 1.09 12.25 -8.32
C GLU A 30 -0.04 11.23 -8.31
N TYR A 31 -0.14 10.45 -7.24
CA TYR A 31 -1.19 9.45 -7.09
C TYR A 31 -2.43 10.00 -6.37
N ASN A 32 -2.39 11.26 -6.01
CA ASN A 32 -3.49 11.91 -5.27
C ASN A 32 -3.88 11.13 -4.01
N PHE A 33 -2.86 10.64 -3.28
CA PHE A 33 -3.07 9.82 -2.09
C PHE A 33 -3.46 10.71 -0.91
N SER A 34 -4.75 10.84 -0.69
CA SER A 34 -5.29 11.46 0.52
C SER A 34 -5.21 10.45 1.68
N SER A 35 -5.50 10.92 2.89
CA SER A 35 -5.57 10.04 4.05
C SER A 35 -6.62 8.94 3.86
N PHE A 36 -7.71 9.29 3.19
CA PHE A 36 -8.78 8.33 2.89
C PHE A 36 -8.29 7.22 1.95
N ALA A 37 -7.55 7.62 0.90
CA ALA A 37 -7.01 6.64 -0.04
C ALA A 37 -6.00 5.73 0.63
N LEU A 38 -5.19 6.25 1.55
CA LEU A 38 -4.25 5.44 2.29
C LEU A 38 -4.96 4.40 3.15
N ILE A 39 -6.05 4.79 3.80
CA ILE A 39 -6.85 3.86 4.60
C ILE A 39 -7.45 2.78 3.72
N GLN A 40 -7.95 3.13 2.54
CA GLN A 40 -8.46 2.15 1.59
C GLN A 40 -7.38 1.16 1.16
N LEU A 41 -6.18 1.65 0.92
CA LEU A 41 -5.05 0.80 0.56
C LEU A 41 -4.74 -0.19 1.69
N ILE A 42 -4.70 0.30 2.92
CA ILE A 42 -4.42 -0.55 4.08
C ILE A 42 -5.48 -1.63 4.22
N CYS A 43 -6.76 -1.27 4.11
CA CYS A 43 -7.85 -2.25 4.18
C CYS A 43 -7.73 -3.32 3.09
N ALA A 44 -7.39 -2.91 1.87
CA ALA A 44 -7.23 -3.85 0.76
C ALA A 44 -6.06 -4.81 1.02
N ILE A 45 -4.97 -4.30 1.61
CA ILE A 45 -3.82 -5.13 1.96
C ILE A 45 -4.20 -6.14 3.04
N GLU A 46 -4.93 -5.70 4.06
CA GLU A 46 -5.36 -6.58 5.14
C GLU A 46 -6.23 -7.74 4.59
N ASP A 47 -7.13 -7.42 3.67
CA ASP A 47 -7.98 -8.43 3.06
C ASP A 47 -7.19 -9.39 2.16
N GLU A 48 -6.27 -8.84 1.35
CA GLU A 48 -5.52 -9.64 0.39
C GLU A 48 -4.56 -10.60 1.05
N PHE A 49 -3.92 -10.18 2.14
CA PHE A 49 -2.88 -10.97 2.81
C PHE A 49 -3.35 -11.59 4.13
N ASP A 50 -4.59 -11.33 4.51
CA ASP A 50 -5.20 -11.85 5.75
C ASP A 50 -4.36 -11.51 6.98
N ILE A 51 -4.01 -10.23 7.11
CA ILE A 51 -3.23 -9.71 8.23
C ILE A 51 -3.93 -8.48 8.81
N GLU A 52 -3.52 -8.11 10.02
CA GLU A 52 -3.99 -6.87 10.65
C GLU A 52 -2.85 -5.86 10.70
N ILE A 53 -3.17 -4.60 10.37
CA ILE A 53 -2.21 -3.51 10.39
C ILE A 53 -2.69 -2.45 11.38
N PRO A 54 -2.13 -2.40 12.59
CA PRO A 54 -2.56 -1.41 13.58
C PRO A 54 -2.14 0.00 13.19
N ASN A 55 -2.85 0.99 13.70
CA ASN A 55 -2.58 2.41 13.40
C ASN A 55 -1.14 2.82 13.72
N SER A 56 -0.55 2.23 14.76
CA SER A 56 0.83 2.53 15.12
C SER A 56 1.82 2.15 14.03
N GLU A 57 1.52 1.11 13.25
CA GLU A 57 2.35 0.68 12.14
C GLU A 57 2.10 1.52 10.89
N ILE A 58 0.83 1.92 10.67
CA ILE A 58 0.47 2.75 9.51
C ILE A 58 1.26 4.05 9.52
N LYS A 59 1.46 4.64 10.70
CA LYS A 59 2.21 5.88 10.84
C LYS A 59 3.67 5.76 10.43
N LYS A 60 4.21 4.55 10.42
CA LYS A 60 5.60 4.29 10.04
C LYS A 60 5.77 4.06 8.55
N PHE A 61 4.67 3.89 7.82
CA PHE A 61 4.70 3.59 6.39
C PHE A 61 4.94 4.86 5.59
N LYS A 62 6.14 5.00 5.04
CA LYS A 62 6.51 6.13 4.19
C LYS A 62 6.68 5.72 2.74
N THR A 63 7.16 4.49 2.52
CA THR A 63 7.34 3.92 1.18
C THR A 63 6.70 2.55 1.13
N LEU A 64 6.53 2.03 -0.09
CA LEU A 64 6.01 0.68 -0.24
C LEU A 64 6.93 -0.37 0.35
N LYS A 65 8.23 -0.09 0.44
CA LYS A 65 9.16 -1.02 1.09
C LYS A 65 8.75 -1.27 2.53
N ASN A 66 8.33 -0.23 3.25
CA ASN A 66 7.87 -0.39 4.63
C ASN A 66 6.66 -1.32 4.70
N VAL A 67 5.75 -1.19 3.75
CA VAL A 67 4.56 -2.04 3.67
C VAL A 67 4.95 -3.48 3.35
N LEU A 68 5.83 -3.66 2.37
CA LEU A 68 6.30 -5.00 1.99
C LEU A 68 6.99 -5.70 3.15
N ASP A 69 7.84 -5.00 3.87
CA ASP A 69 8.55 -5.54 5.02
C ASP A 69 7.56 -6.00 6.10
N TYR A 70 6.54 -5.19 6.34
CA TYR A 70 5.52 -5.53 7.32
C TYR A 70 4.75 -6.77 6.90
N ILE A 71 4.36 -6.87 5.64
CA ILE A 71 3.63 -8.03 5.12
C ILE A 71 4.48 -9.30 5.28
N GLU A 72 5.75 -9.23 4.87
CA GLU A 72 6.64 -10.38 4.98
C GLU A 72 6.80 -10.84 6.42
N LYS A 73 6.90 -9.90 7.34
CA LYS A 73 7.07 -10.21 8.76
C LYS A 73 5.84 -10.89 9.37
N ASN A 74 4.67 -10.64 8.81
CA ASN A 74 3.40 -11.12 9.37
C ASN A 74 2.74 -12.21 8.52
N THR A 75 3.40 -12.70 7.52
CA THR A 75 2.97 -13.83 6.71
C THR A 75 4.06 -14.91 6.68
#